data_c92b1a3e0882c01a4a8fbda5b2240468
#
_entry.id   c92b1a3e0882c01a4a8fbda5b2240468
#
_cell.length_a   1.000
_cell.length_b   1.000
_cell.length_c   1.000
_cell.angle_alpha   90.00
_cell.angle_beta   90.00
_cell.angle_gamma   90.00
#
_symmetry.space_group_name_H-M   'P 1'
#
loop_
_entity.id
_entity.type
_entity.pdbx_description
1 polymer ?
#
loop_
_entity_poly.entity_id
_entity_poly.type
_entity_poly.pdbx_seq_one_letter_code
_entity_poly.pdbx_strand_id
1 'polypeptide(L)'
;MILAGGLSRRMGHPKSGLSLGGKTMLSRIIDRLRPQVASIAINLNGAAEQKTIVGHPVIADTVPGFLGPLAGVLTAMRHTAAITPAATHVLVVPTDTPFFPHDLAQRLTDAMTQREQIAVALSDDALHPLFALWPVALADDLEHWITTDPKRRVRAFIERHPSVTVDFPMTTTASGLFDPFFNVNTPDDLLRAEEWLRILGENSA
;
A
#
# COMPACT_ATOMS: atom_id res chain seq x y z
N MET A 1 -1.54 6.48 3.03
CA MET A 1 -2.47 6.36 1.87
C MET A 1 -2.65 4.91 1.50
N ILE A 2 -3.90 4.44 1.39
CA ILE A 2 -4.22 3.09 0.93
C ILE A 2 -4.55 3.17 -0.57
N LEU A 3 -3.86 2.40 -1.41
CA LEU A 3 -4.14 2.32 -2.84
C LEU A 3 -5.23 1.29 -3.10
N ALA A 4 -6.47 1.74 -3.27
CA ALA A 4 -7.64 0.90 -3.54
C ALA A 4 -8.01 0.84 -5.04
N GLY A 5 -7.28 1.56 -5.87
CA GLY A 5 -7.43 1.55 -7.33
C GLY A 5 -6.78 0.32 -7.96
N GLY A 6 -7.46 -0.30 -8.88
CA GLY A 6 -6.95 -1.40 -9.69
C GLY A 6 -8.09 -2.03 -10.49
N LEU A 7 -7.85 -2.27 -11.78
CA LEU A 7 -8.81 -3.00 -12.61
C LEU A 7 -8.79 -4.48 -12.20
N SER A 8 -9.62 -4.83 -11.20
CA SER A 8 -9.77 -6.21 -10.67
C SER A 8 -10.43 -7.16 -11.70
N ARG A 9 -9.91 -7.17 -12.94
CA ARG A 9 -10.48 -7.93 -14.08
C ARG A 9 -10.57 -9.44 -13.83
N ARG A 10 -9.73 -9.99 -12.93
CA ARG A 10 -9.66 -11.43 -12.65
C ARG A 10 -10.61 -11.90 -11.56
N MET A 11 -11.08 -11.00 -10.70
CA MET A 11 -11.93 -11.32 -9.55
C MET A 11 -13.42 -10.98 -9.78
N GLY A 12 -13.77 -10.33 -10.90
CA GLY A 12 -15.16 -9.93 -11.23
C GLY A 12 -15.75 -8.82 -10.34
N HIS A 13 -15.10 -8.49 -9.22
CA HIS A 13 -15.51 -7.46 -8.26
C HIS A 13 -14.30 -6.62 -7.80
N PRO A 14 -14.51 -5.36 -7.35
CA PRO A 14 -13.44 -4.57 -6.75
C PRO A 14 -12.82 -5.29 -5.54
N LYS A 15 -11.50 -5.46 -5.52
CA LYS A 15 -10.77 -6.17 -4.44
C LYS A 15 -11.03 -5.56 -3.04
N SER A 16 -11.24 -4.26 -2.96
CA SER A 16 -11.52 -3.55 -1.71
C SER A 16 -12.79 -4.02 -1.01
N GLY A 17 -13.76 -4.54 -1.76
CA GLY A 17 -15.03 -5.07 -1.26
C GLY A 17 -15.02 -6.58 -0.97
N LEU A 18 -13.96 -7.32 -1.30
CA LEU A 18 -13.86 -8.75 -1.00
C LEU A 18 -13.87 -8.99 0.50
N SER A 19 -14.66 -9.97 0.95
CA SER A 19 -14.70 -10.39 2.35
C SER A 19 -13.57 -11.37 2.63
N LEU A 20 -12.87 -11.16 3.73
CA LEU A 20 -11.86 -12.05 4.28
C LEU A 20 -12.08 -12.16 5.80
N GLY A 21 -12.45 -13.34 6.31
CA GLY A 21 -12.77 -13.55 7.72
C GLY A 21 -13.86 -12.61 8.23
N GLY A 22 -14.94 -12.42 7.48
CA GLY A 22 -16.11 -11.60 7.89
C GLY A 22 -15.92 -10.07 7.78
N LYS A 23 -14.73 -9.58 7.42
CA LYS A 23 -14.46 -8.15 7.16
C LYS A 23 -14.05 -7.94 5.71
N THR A 24 -14.29 -6.75 5.16
CA THR A 24 -13.73 -6.43 3.83
C THR A 24 -12.20 -6.33 3.90
N MET A 25 -11.52 -6.65 2.79
CA MET A 25 -10.07 -6.47 2.65
C MET A 25 -9.65 -5.05 3.06
N LEU A 26 -10.38 -4.04 2.58
CA LEU A 26 -10.10 -2.64 2.91
C LEU A 26 -10.22 -2.37 4.42
N SER A 27 -11.25 -2.91 5.08
CA SER A 27 -11.40 -2.75 6.55
C SER A 27 -10.23 -3.37 7.30
N ARG A 28 -9.74 -4.54 6.87
CA ARG A 28 -8.56 -5.17 7.47
C ARG A 28 -7.30 -4.33 7.32
N ILE A 29 -7.07 -3.79 6.13
CA ILE A 29 -5.94 -2.88 5.86
C ILE A 29 -6.04 -1.64 6.77
N ILE A 30 -7.23 -1.05 6.89
CA ILE A 30 -7.47 0.11 7.76
C ILE A 30 -7.19 -0.23 9.23
N ASP A 31 -7.72 -1.34 9.74
CA ASP A 31 -7.53 -1.76 11.13
C ASP A 31 -6.04 -1.97 11.45
N ARG A 32 -5.30 -2.60 10.51
CA ARG A 32 -3.87 -2.87 10.67
C ARG A 32 -3.00 -1.60 10.54
N LEU A 33 -3.41 -0.66 9.69
CA LEU A 33 -2.67 0.59 9.45
C LEU A 33 -2.93 1.65 10.52
N ARG A 34 -4.15 1.69 11.08
CA ARG A 34 -4.61 2.72 12.03
C ARG A 34 -3.64 2.96 13.21
N PRO A 35 -3.12 1.94 13.90
CA PRO A 35 -2.18 2.17 15.02
C PRO A 35 -0.79 2.67 14.57
N GLN A 36 -0.48 2.63 13.29
CA GLN A 36 0.86 2.91 12.75
C GLN A 36 1.00 4.33 12.18
N VAL A 37 -0.11 5.04 11.93
CA VAL A 37 -0.11 6.34 11.22
C VAL A 37 -1.04 7.34 11.88
N ALA A 38 -0.75 8.63 11.74
CA ALA A 38 -1.57 9.71 12.30
C ALA A 38 -2.93 9.88 11.57
N SER A 39 -2.97 9.59 10.26
CA SER A 39 -4.19 9.69 9.46
C SER A 39 -4.18 8.71 8.30
N ILE A 40 -5.36 8.35 7.80
CA ILE A 40 -5.54 7.45 6.67
C ILE A 40 -6.39 8.15 5.62
N ALA A 41 -5.98 8.04 4.36
CA ALA A 41 -6.79 8.38 3.19
C ALA A 41 -6.75 7.22 2.19
N ILE A 42 -7.78 7.10 1.35
CA ILE A 42 -7.96 6.01 0.39
C ILE A 42 -7.86 6.60 -1.02
N ASN A 43 -6.92 6.12 -1.81
CA ASN A 43 -6.85 6.47 -3.22
C ASN A 43 -7.72 5.52 -4.04
N LEU A 44 -8.76 6.06 -4.67
CA LEU A 44 -9.70 5.29 -5.49
C LEU A 44 -10.26 6.15 -6.62
N ASN A 45 -10.10 5.70 -7.86
CA ASN A 45 -10.69 6.32 -9.04
C ASN A 45 -12.12 5.81 -9.29
N GLY A 46 -12.95 6.65 -9.91
CA GLY A 46 -14.32 6.29 -10.31
C GLY A 46 -15.36 6.34 -9.19
N ALA A 47 -14.97 6.74 -7.99
CA ALA A 47 -15.89 6.94 -6.86
C ALA A 47 -16.31 8.41 -6.72
N ALA A 48 -16.65 9.07 -7.82
CA ALA A 48 -16.90 10.53 -7.87
C ALA A 48 -17.93 11.03 -6.85
N GLU A 49 -18.87 10.17 -6.45
CA GLU A 49 -19.91 10.51 -5.46
C GLU A 49 -19.54 10.09 -4.02
N GLN A 50 -18.53 9.23 -3.85
CA GLN A 50 -18.16 8.67 -2.56
C GLN A 50 -16.98 9.42 -1.94
N LYS A 51 -17.27 10.44 -1.13
CA LYS A 51 -16.23 11.25 -0.49
C LYS A 51 -15.51 10.55 0.66
N THR A 52 -16.12 9.53 1.27
CA THR A 52 -15.53 8.75 2.36
C THR A 52 -15.88 7.27 2.25
N ILE A 53 -14.93 6.41 2.64
CA ILE A 53 -15.13 4.96 2.82
C ILE A 53 -14.65 4.61 4.23
N VAL A 54 -15.50 3.92 5.02
CA VAL A 54 -15.18 3.52 6.41
C VAL A 54 -14.70 4.74 7.24
N GLY A 55 -15.29 5.93 6.99
CA GLY A 55 -14.93 7.17 7.69
C GLY A 55 -13.63 7.84 7.24
N HIS A 56 -12.95 7.31 6.23
CA HIS A 56 -11.71 7.89 5.68
C HIS A 56 -11.95 8.59 4.34
N PRO A 57 -11.28 9.73 4.06
CA PRO A 57 -11.44 10.47 2.82
C PRO A 57 -11.00 9.63 1.62
N VAL A 58 -11.76 9.74 0.53
CA VAL A 58 -11.44 9.13 -0.78
C VAL A 58 -10.88 10.19 -1.70
N ILE A 59 -9.71 9.92 -2.25
CA ILE A 59 -8.95 10.83 -3.11
C ILE A 59 -8.73 10.15 -4.46
N ALA A 60 -9.22 10.76 -5.53
CA ALA A 60 -8.96 10.31 -6.89
C ALA A 60 -7.53 10.68 -7.32
N ASP A 61 -7.00 9.99 -8.32
CA ASP A 61 -5.69 10.33 -8.89
C ASP A 61 -5.65 11.80 -9.37
N THR A 62 -4.55 12.47 -9.06
CA THR A 62 -4.34 13.87 -9.48
C THR A 62 -4.01 13.99 -10.96
N VAL A 63 -3.51 12.91 -11.59
CA VAL A 63 -3.21 12.85 -13.02
C VAL A 63 -4.18 11.88 -13.70
N PRO A 64 -4.92 12.30 -14.74
CA PRO A 64 -5.87 11.45 -15.43
C PRO A 64 -5.18 10.38 -16.28
N GLY A 65 -5.88 9.28 -16.60
CA GLY A 65 -5.42 8.29 -17.59
C GLY A 65 -5.06 6.92 -17.05
N PHE A 66 -5.38 6.57 -15.80
CA PHE A 66 -5.08 5.25 -15.21
C PHE A 66 -3.60 4.86 -15.37
N LEU A 67 -2.71 5.74 -14.94
CA LEU A 67 -1.26 5.63 -15.14
C LEU A 67 -0.56 4.60 -14.22
N GLY A 68 -1.34 3.70 -13.62
CA GLY A 68 -0.82 2.64 -12.76
C GLY A 68 -0.59 3.10 -11.31
N PRO A 69 0.08 2.27 -10.49
CA PRO A 69 0.20 2.52 -9.05
C PRO A 69 0.97 3.79 -8.70
N LEU A 70 1.87 4.26 -9.57
CA LEU A 70 2.62 5.51 -9.34
C LEU A 70 1.72 6.75 -9.34
N ALA A 71 0.59 6.74 -10.04
CA ALA A 71 -0.39 7.84 -9.96
C ALA A 71 -1.00 7.93 -8.55
N GLY A 72 -1.28 6.79 -7.92
CA GLY A 72 -1.73 6.74 -6.53
C GLY A 72 -0.65 7.20 -5.54
N VAL A 73 0.62 6.86 -5.78
CA VAL A 73 1.76 7.35 -4.99
C VAL A 73 1.88 8.87 -5.10
N LEU A 74 1.82 9.43 -6.31
CA LEU A 74 1.82 10.88 -6.55
C LEU A 74 0.65 11.56 -5.82
N THR A 75 -0.54 10.98 -5.92
CA THR A 75 -1.72 11.48 -5.21
C THR A 75 -1.51 11.47 -3.70
N ALA A 76 -0.87 10.42 -3.15
CA ALA A 76 -0.50 10.36 -1.74
C ALA A 76 0.43 11.50 -1.33
N MET A 77 1.48 11.77 -2.11
CA MET A 77 2.43 12.85 -1.87
C MET A 77 1.74 14.23 -1.91
N ARG A 78 0.96 14.52 -2.95
CA ARG A 78 0.25 15.78 -3.13
C ARG A 78 -0.79 16.02 -2.03
N HIS A 79 -1.58 14.99 -1.71
CA HIS A 79 -2.55 15.06 -0.62
C HIS A 79 -1.88 15.33 0.72
N THR A 80 -0.80 14.61 1.03
CA THR A 80 -0.05 14.79 2.28
C THR A 80 0.54 16.20 2.38
N ALA A 81 1.14 16.72 1.32
CA ALA A 81 1.65 18.09 1.29
C ALA A 81 0.56 19.13 1.57
N ALA A 82 -0.65 18.90 1.05
CA ALA A 82 -1.77 19.83 1.21
C ALA A 82 -2.35 19.84 2.63
N ILE A 83 -2.50 18.67 3.27
CA ILE A 83 -3.18 18.55 4.57
C ILE A 83 -2.21 18.57 5.75
N THR A 84 -0.95 18.23 5.54
CA THR A 84 0.09 18.16 6.59
C THR A 84 1.42 18.68 6.03
N PRO A 85 1.56 20.00 5.85
CA PRO A 85 2.76 20.60 5.23
C PRO A 85 4.09 20.29 5.94
N ALA A 86 4.03 19.91 7.23
CA ALA A 86 5.20 19.51 8.01
C ALA A 86 5.61 18.05 7.77
N ALA A 87 4.76 17.23 7.14
CA ALA A 87 5.10 15.84 6.87
C ALA A 87 6.16 15.76 5.76
N THR A 88 7.19 14.99 6.00
CA THR A 88 8.27 14.77 5.04
C THR A 88 8.04 13.54 4.16
N HIS A 89 7.28 12.58 4.67
CA HIS A 89 7.00 11.30 4.01
C HIS A 89 5.52 10.92 4.11
N VAL A 90 5.10 10.08 3.19
CA VAL A 90 3.81 9.40 3.22
C VAL A 90 4.02 7.89 3.08
N LEU A 91 3.39 7.13 3.98
CA LEU A 91 3.32 5.67 3.84
C LEU A 91 2.25 5.31 2.82
N VAL A 92 2.62 4.48 1.86
CA VAL A 92 1.70 3.89 0.87
C VAL A 92 1.58 2.40 1.13
N VAL A 93 0.36 1.86 1.04
CA VAL A 93 0.07 0.43 1.13
C VAL A 93 -1.03 0.05 0.13
N PRO A 94 -0.96 -1.10 -0.54
CA PRO A 94 -2.02 -1.59 -1.44
C PRO A 94 -3.13 -2.31 -0.66
N THR A 95 -4.29 -2.53 -1.30
CA THR A 95 -5.45 -3.21 -0.67
C THR A 95 -5.45 -4.72 -0.82
N ASP A 96 -4.52 -5.32 -1.54
CA ASP A 96 -4.50 -6.75 -1.82
C ASP A 96 -3.56 -7.58 -0.91
N THR A 97 -2.98 -6.95 0.09
CA THR A 97 -2.02 -7.58 1.01
C THR A 97 -2.44 -7.32 2.46
N PRO A 98 -3.36 -8.14 3.02
CA PRO A 98 -4.02 -7.84 4.30
C PRO A 98 -3.17 -8.13 5.53
N PHE A 99 -2.02 -8.78 5.39
CA PHE A 99 -1.23 -9.30 6.52
C PHE A 99 0.05 -8.52 6.79
N PHE A 100 0.31 -7.41 6.11
CA PHE A 100 1.55 -6.65 6.30
C PHE A 100 1.84 -6.36 7.79
N PRO A 101 3.12 -6.27 8.22
CA PRO A 101 3.50 -6.19 9.63
C PRO A 101 2.88 -5.01 10.38
N HIS A 102 2.56 -5.21 11.66
CA HIS A 102 2.02 -4.15 12.54
C HIS A 102 3.05 -3.08 12.91
N ASP A 103 4.32 -3.31 12.64
CA ASP A 103 5.45 -2.40 12.86
C ASP A 103 6.03 -1.84 11.55
N LEU A 104 5.31 -1.99 10.43
CA LEU A 104 5.75 -1.57 9.09
C LEU A 104 6.23 -0.13 9.08
N ALA A 105 5.38 0.82 9.52
CA ALA A 105 5.71 2.24 9.49
C ALA A 105 6.92 2.58 10.36
N GLN A 106 7.00 1.99 11.54
CA GLN A 106 8.12 2.21 12.49
C GLN A 106 9.43 1.70 11.88
N ARG A 107 9.47 0.47 11.39
CA ARG A 107 10.71 -0.13 10.85
C ARG A 107 11.18 0.57 9.59
N LEU A 108 10.27 0.98 8.71
CA LEU A 108 10.63 1.79 7.54
C LEU A 108 11.20 3.16 7.97
N THR A 109 10.62 3.78 9.00
CA THR A 109 11.10 5.08 9.51
C THR A 109 12.49 4.94 10.14
N ASP A 110 12.70 3.93 10.97
CA ASP A 110 13.96 3.73 11.70
C ASP A 110 15.14 3.39 10.78
N ALA A 111 14.86 2.80 9.61
CA ALA A 111 15.89 2.46 8.63
C ALA A 111 16.39 3.67 7.83
N MET A 112 15.65 4.77 7.80
CA MET A 112 16.05 5.97 7.04
C MET A 112 17.19 6.71 7.75
N THR A 113 18.24 6.99 6.98
CA THR A 113 19.40 7.79 7.45
C THR A 113 19.44 9.18 6.82
N GLN A 114 18.64 9.41 5.79
CA GLN A 114 18.54 10.67 5.05
C GLN A 114 17.07 11.01 4.79
N ARG A 115 16.76 12.30 4.79
CA ARG A 115 15.40 12.80 4.64
C ARG A 115 14.78 12.54 3.25
N GLU A 116 15.61 12.37 2.24
CA GLU A 116 15.20 12.18 0.85
C GLU A 116 15.11 10.70 0.45
N GLN A 117 15.35 9.77 1.39
CA GLN A 117 15.32 8.34 1.10
C GLN A 117 13.89 7.81 0.95
N ILE A 118 13.70 6.94 -0.03
CA ILE A 118 12.54 6.06 -0.12
C ILE A 118 12.86 4.81 0.72
N ALA A 119 12.07 4.53 1.76
CA ALA A 119 12.21 3.28 2.52
C ALA A 119 11.19 2.26 2.01
N VAL A 120 11.66 1.08 1.60
CA VAL A 120 10.85 0.05 0.92
C VAL A 120 10.92 -1.28 1.65
N ALA A 121 9.78 -1.95 1.79
CA ALA A 121 9.73 -3.28 2.37
C ALA A 121 10.28 -4.36 1.43
N LEU A 122 10.96 -5.35 2.00
CA LEU A 122 11.49 -6.56 1.38
C LEU A 122 11.03 -7.78 2.17
N SER A 123 10.69 -8.89 1.54
CA SER A 123 10.54 -10.21 2.16
C SER A 123 10.99 -11.28 1.18
N ASP A 124 11.69 -12.32 1.66
CA ASP A 124 12.16 -13.44 0.82
C ASP A 124 12.83 -12.97 -0.48
N ASP A 125 13.74 -11.97 -0.37
CA ASP A 125 14.42 -11.32 -1.49
C ASP A 125 13.50 -10.60 -2.51
N ALA A 126 12.19 -10.55 -2.24
CA ALA A 126 11.22 -9.84 -3.06
C ALA A 126 10.96 -8.43 -2.54
N LEU A 127 11.20 -7.43 -3.38
CA LEU A 127 10.88 -6.03 -3.08
C LEU A 127 9.37 -5.80 -3.20
N HIS A 128 8.79 -5.13 -2.21
CA HIS A 128 7.37 -4.71 -2.19
C HIS A 128 7.23 -3.20 -2.44
N PRO A 129 7.33 -2.73 -3.68
CA PRO A 129 7.51 -1.30 -3.97
C PRO A 129 6.33 -0.42 -3.56
N LEU A 130 5.14 -1.00 -3.31
CA LEU A 130 3.97 -0.28 -2.83
C LEU A 130 3.84 -0.29 -1.31
N PHE A 131 4.71 -1.02 -0.59
CA PHE A 131 4.87 -0.92 0.86
C PHE A 131 6.09 -0.07 1.16
N ALA A 132 5.93 1.24 1.06
CA ALA A 132 7.06 2.17 1.16
C ALA A 132 6.67 3.50 1.80
N LEU A 133 7.66 4.13 2.46
CA LEU A 133 7.64 5.53 2.83
C LEU A 133 8.24 6.34 1.69
N TRP A 134 7.44 7.25 1.15
CA TRP A 134 7.80 8.10 0.02
C TRP A 134 8.05 9.53 0.46
N PRO A 135 9.21 10.14 0.14
CA PRO A 135 9.43 11.56 0.38
C PRO A 135 8.43 12.42 -0.38
N VAL A 136 7.71 13.29 0.32
CA VAL A 136 6.73 14.21 -0.29
C VAL A 136 7.40 15.14 -1.31
N ALA A 137 8.68 15.48 -1.10
CA ALA A 137 9.47 16.33 -1.98
C ALA A 137 9.68 15.75 -3.39
N LEU A 138 9.51 14.44 -3.59
CA LEU A 138 9.66 13.79 -4.91
C LEU A 138 8.42 13.92 -5.80
N ALA A 139 7.35 14.62 -5.37
CA ALA A 139 6.10 14.67 -6.09
C ALA A 139 6.25 15.23 -7.51
N ASP A 140 7.03 16.29 -7.71
CA ASP A 140 7.21 16.91 -9.04
C ASP A 140 8.04 16.02 -9.99
N ASP A 141 9.09 15.38 -9.48
CA ASP A 141 9.89 14.43 -10.27
C ASP A 141 9.06 13.17 -10.61
N LEU A 142 8.26 12.68 -9.68
CA LEU A 142 7.36 11.56 -9.94
C LEU A 142 6.29 11.91 -11.01
N GLU A 143 5.72 13.11 -10.96
CA GLU A 143 4.76 13.58 -11.97
C GLU A 143 5.41 13.65 -13.35
N HIS A 144 6.61 14.21 -13.43
CA HIS A 144 7.39 14.22 -14.67
C HIS A 144 7.66 12.78 -15.18
N TRP A 145 8.10 11.87 -14.29
CA TRP A 145 8.36 10.49 -14.63
C TRP A 145 7.15 9.77 -15.21
N ILE A 146 6.00 9.83 -14.54
CA ILE A 146 4.79 9.10 -14.99
C ILE A 146 4.20 9.66 -16.27
N THR A 147 4.49 10.92 -16.62
CA THR A 147 4.04 11.55 -17.86
C THR A 147 4.98 11.32 -19.03
N THR A 148 6.27 11.06 -18.79
CA THR A 148 7.30 10.92 -19.82
C THR A 148 7.77 9.48 -20.03
N ASP A 149 7.81 8.63 -18.97
CA ASP A 149 8.21 7.21 -19.10
C ASP A 149 7.02 6.32 -19.48
N PRO A 150 7.02 5.69 -20.66
CA PRO A 150 5.91 4.85 -21.10
C PRO A 150 5.75 3.56 -20.26
N LYS A 151 6.81 3.11 -19.58
CA LYS A 151 6.81 1.85 -18.81
C LYS A 151 6.31 2.05 -17.38
N ARG A 152 6.47 3.22 -16.79
CA ARG A 152 6.00 3.63 -15.46
C ARG A 152 6.25 2.57 -14.37
N ARG A 153 7.44 1.97 -14.38
CA ARG A 153 7.79 0.92 -13.42
C ARG A 153 8.13 1.55 -12.07
N VAL A 154 7.41 1.14 -11.01
CA VAL A 154 7.64 1.62 -9.64
C VAL A 154 9.08 1.41 -9.22
N ARG A 155 9.61 0.19 -9.42
CA ARG A 155 10.99 -0.16 -9.09
C ARG A 155 12.00 0.73 -9.80
N ALA A 156 11.82 0.99 -11.10
CA ALA A 156 12.73 1.83 -11.87
C ALA A 156 12.74 3.29 -11.38
N PHE A 157 11.62 3.80 -10.87
CA PHE A 157 11.59 5.11 -10.23
C PHE A 157 12.35 5.09 -8.90
N ILE A 158 12.15 4.07 -8.06
CA ILE A 158 12.88 3.92 -6.79
C ILE A 158 14.39 3.88 -7.01
N GLU A 159 14.86 3.13 -8.01
CA GLU A 159 16.29 2.96 -8.34
C GLU A 159 16.99 4.28 -8.76
N ARG A 160 16.22 5.34 -9.10
CA ARG A 160 16.76 6.67 -9.44
C ARG A 160 17.05 7.54 -8.21
N HIS A 161 16.54 7.15 -7.04
CA HIS A 161 16.61 7.97 -5.82
C HIS A 161 17.37 7.24 -4.70
N PRO A 162 17.90 7.98 -3.72
CA PRO A 162 18.35 7.37 -2.49
C PRO A 162 17.25 6.48 -1.91
N SER A 163 17.55 5.23 -1.65
CA SER A 163 16.57 4.28 -1.11
C SER A 163 17.22 3.35 -0.10
N VAL A 164 16.42 2.83 0.81
CA VAL A 164 16.79 1.79 1.77
C VAL A 164 15.74 0.69 1.75
N THR A 165 16.19 -0.56 1.76
CA THR A 165 15.33 -1.73 1.89
C THR A 165 15.29 -2.18 3.33
N VAL A 166 14.09 -2.56 3.80
CA VAL A 166 13.87 -3.09 5.14
C VAL A 166 13.34 -4.49 5.00
N ASP A 167 14.10 -5.46 5.48
CA ASP A 167 13.73 -6.88 5.44
C ASP A 167 12.67 -7.18 6.50
N PHE A 168 11.58 -7.82 6.08
CA PHE A 168 10.52 -8.35 6.94
C PHE A 168 10.48 -9.87 6.73
N PRO A 169 11.12 -10.63 7.61
CA PRO A 169 11.30 -12.06 7.39
C PRO A 169 9.98 -12.83 7.32
N MET A 170 10.00 -13.91 6.57
CA MET A 170 8.94 -14.92 6.57
C MET A 170 8.71 -15.44 7.99
N THR A 171 7.46 -15.71 8.34
CA THR A 171 7.09 -16.28 9.64
C THR A 171 6.92 -17.79 9.53
N THR A 172 7.61 -18.56 10.37
CA THR A 172 7.39 -20.01 10.46
C THR A 172 6.09 -20.28 11.23
N THR A 173 5.18 -21.04 10.60
CA THR A 173 3.91 -21.44 11.18
C THR A 173 3.79 -22.97 11.16
N ALA A 174 2.75 -23.51 11.81
CA ALA A 174 2.46 -24.95 11.77
C ALA A 174 2.15 -25.47 10.35
N SER A 175 1.71 -24.61 9.45
CA SER A 175 1.37 -24.93 8.04
C SER A 175 2.45 -24.51 7.04
N GLY A 176 3.64 -24.13 7.51
CA GLY A 176 4.77 -23.72 6.66
C GLY A 176 5.16 -22.26 6.82
N LEU A 177 5.97 -21.77 5.87
CA LEU A 177 6.41 -20.38 5.84
C LEU A 177 5.27 -19.47 5.36
N PHE A 178 5.05 -18.40 6.11
CA PHE A 178 4.08 -17.37 5.82
C PHE A 178 4.78 -16.07 5.45
N ASP A 179 4.46 -15.53 4.26
CA ASP A 179 4.91 -14.21 3.82
C ASP A 179 3.95 -13.14 4.36
N PRO A 180 4.43 -12.18 5.18
CA PRO A 180 3.59 -11.08 5.65
C PRO A 180 3.07 -10.19 4.50
N PHE A 181 3.70 -10.23 3.32
CA PHE A 181 3.23 -9.51 2.14
C PHE A 181 2.48 -10.41 1.15
N PHE A 182 1.88 -11.50 1.62
CA PHE A 182 1.04 -12.36 0.80
C PHE A 182 -0.08 -11.60 0.10
N ASN A 183 -0.10 -11.66 -1.24
CA ASN A 183 -1.07 -10.96 -2.09
C ASN A 183 -2.29 -11.84 -2.38
N VAL A 184 -3.49 -11.26 -2.27
CA VAL A 184 -4.76 -11.88 -2.64
C VAL A 184 -5.18 -11.39 -4.03
N ASN A 185 -4.88 -12.17 -5.08
CA ASN A 185 -5.13 -11.82 -6.48
C ASN A 185 -6.15 -12.73 -7.16
N THR A 186 -6.37 -13.94 -6.64
CA THR A 186 -7.23 -14.99 -7.19
C THR A 186 -8.17 -15.54 -6.12
N PRO A 187 -9.24 -16.25 -6.49
CA PRO A 187 -10.08 -16.96 -5.52
C PRO A 187 -9.30 -17.97 -4.66
N ASP A 188 -8.30 -18.63 -5.23
CA ASP A 188 -7.44 -19.56 -4.49
C ASP A 188 -6.57 -18.84 -3.47
N ASP A 189 -6.06 -17.64 -3.79
CA ASP A 189 -5.35 -16.81 -2.81
C ASP A 189 -6.27 -16.40 -1.66
N LEU A 190 -7.55 -16.13 -1.95
CA LEU A 190 -8.51 -15.79 -0.91
C LEU A 190 -8.75 -16.98 0.04
N LEU A 191 -8.88 -18.19 -0.48
CA LEU A 191 -9.00 -19.39 0.35
C LEU A 191 -7.75 -19.60 1.23
N ARG A 192 -6.56 -19.38 0.67
CA ARG A 192 -5.31 -19.43 1.44
C ARG A 192 -5.24 -18.33 2.48
N ALA A 193 -5.71 -17.12 2.16
CA ALA A 193 -5.79 -16.02 3.12
C ALA A 193 -6.73 -16.32 4.30
N GLU A 194 -7.88 -16.98 4.04
CA GLU A 194 -8.79 -17.47 5.10
C GLU A 194 -8.11 -18.50 6.01
N GLU A 195 -7.29 -19.38 5.44
CA GLU A 195 -6.49 -20.32 6.21
C GLU A 195 -5.43 -19.59 7.07
N TRP A 196 -4.70 -18.63 6.50
CA TRP A 196 -3.71 -17.84 7.25
C TRP A 196 -4.33 -17.06 8.40
N LEU A 197 -5.54 -16.48 8.22
CA LEU A 197 -6.24 -15.81 9.32
C LEU A 197 -6.48 -16.75 10.52
N ARG A 198 -6.85 -18.00 10.25
CA ARG A 198 -7.07 -18.99 11.33
C ARG A 198 -5.76 -19.37 12.02
N ILE A 199 -4.68 -19.57 11.26
CA ILE A 199 -3.37 -19.96 11.78
C ILE A 199 -2.75 -18.84 12.62
N LEU A 200 -2.89 -17.58 12.17
CA LEU A 200 -2.34 -16.40 12.83
C LEU A 200 -3.20 -15.94 14.04
N GLY A 201 -4.38 -16.55 14.24
CA GLY A 201 -5.31 -16.13 15.30
C GLY A 201 -5.96 -14.77 15.03
N GLU A 202 -5.96 -14.29 13.79
CA GLU A 202 -6.50 -13.00 13.38
C GLU A 202 -7.98 -13.08 12.94
N ASN A 203 -8.66 -14.18 13.28
CA ASN A 203 -10.10 -14.27 13.08
C ASN A 203 -10.78 -13.19 13.91
N SER A 204 -11.64 -12.39 13.27
CA SER A 204 -12.42 -11.36 13.96
C SER A 204 -13.24 -11.97 15.09
N ALA A 205 -13.06 -11.46 16.28
CA ALA A 205 -14.09 -11.53 17.29
C ALA A 205 -15.29 -10.66 16.86
#